data_9bd52710a9406bbcb58696d4e2bbd81b
#
_entry.id   9bd52710a9406bbcb58696d4e2bbd81b
#
_cell.length_a   1.000
_cell.length_b   1.000
_cell.length_c   1.000
_cell.angle_alpha   90.00
_cell.angle_beta   90.00
_cell.angle_gamma   90.00
#
_symmetry.space_group_name_H-M   'P 1'
#
loop_
_entity.id
_entity.type
_entity.pdbx_description
1 polymer ?
#
loop_
_entity_poly.entity_id
_entity_poly.type
_entity_poly.pdbx_seq_one_letter_code
_entity_poly.pdbx_strand_id
1 'polypeptide(L)'
;MQLDLAKLEKELDSTLKTLWVDRMEINVRGDLPIALLRFFSVVPPDKLSEACRMQTSLTHLQAIVDSLSRTLNYYPTKPSVPVAQS
;
A
#
# COMPACT_ATOMS: atom_id res chain seq x y z
N MET A 1 -5.27 23.93 10.44
CA MET A 1 -3.93 23.69 10.96
C MET A 1 -3.28 22.55 10.20
N GLN A 2 -2.10 22.79 9.69
CA GLN A 2 -1.34 21.75 9.00
C GLN A 2 -0.33 21.12 9.98
N LEU A 3 -0.31 19.79 9.97
CA LEU A 3 0.69 19.04 10.72
C LEU A 3 1.90 18.81 9.85
N ASP A 4 3.08 19.10 10.36
CA ASP A 4 4.31 18.71 9.69
C ASP A 4 4.69 17.32 10.17
N LEU A 5 4.37 16.32 9.37
CA LEU A 5 4.56 14.92 9.73
C LEU A 5 6.03 14.57 9.96
N ALA A 6 6.94 15.32 9.30
CA ALA A 6 8.36 15.07 9.48
C ALA A 6 8.86 15.46 10.88
N LYS A 7 8.12 16.32 11.58
CA LYS A 7 8.48 16.76 12.92
C LYS A 7 7.83 15.97 14.03
N LEU A 8 6.96 15.03 13.69
CA LEU A 8 6.32 14.20 14.69
C LEU A 8 7.27 13.10 15.15
N GLU A 9 7.25 12.83 16.44
CA GLU A 9 8.01 11.71 16.97
C GLU A 9 7.39 10.40 16.55
N LYS A 10 8.24 9.43 16.24
CA LYS A 10 7.79 8.07 16.01
C LYS A 10 7.81 7.31 17.32
N GLU A 11 6.69 6.69 17.63
CA GLU A 11 6.60 5.80 18.76
C GLU A 11 6.55 4.37 18.24
N LEU A 12 7.55 3.59 18.58
CA LEU A 12 7.67 2.23 18.09
C LEU A 12 7.14 1.27 19.14
N ASP A 13 6.33 0.32 18.70
CA ASP A 13 5.75 -0.69 19.56
C ASP A 13 6.39 -2.05 19.23
N SER A 14 7.26 -2.51 20.10
CA SER A 14 7.98 -3.78 19.91
C SER A 14 7.08 -5.00 20.07
N THR A 15 5.83 -4.81 20.54
CA THR A 15 4.89 -5.91 20.69
C THR A 15 4.10 -6.19 19.43
N LEU A 16 4.15 -5.29 18.45
CA LEU A 16 3.47 -5.50 17.18
C LEU A 16 4.12 -6.66 16.42
N LYS A 17 3.28 -7.52 15.88
CA LYS A 17 3.75 -8.63 15.06
C LYS A 17 4.07 -8.16 13.65
N THR A 18 5.19 -8.63 13.14
CA THR A 18 5.51 -8.47 11.72
C THR A 18 4.78 -9.55 10.94
N LEU A 19 3.98 -9.14 9.97
CA LEU A 19 3.20 -10.07 9.17
C LEU A 19 3.90 -10.31 7.84
N TRP A 20 3.87 -11.55 7.39
CA TRP A 20 4.28 -11.88 6.03
C TRP A 20 3.06 -11.80 5.13
N VAL A 21 3.17 -11.02 4.04
CA VAL A 21 2.08 -10.90 3.08
C VAL A 21 2.61 -11.19 1.69
N ASP A 22 1.81 -11.88 0.89
CA ASP A 22 2.19 -12.32 -0.44
C ASP A 22 1.50 -11.53 -1.53
N ARG A 23 0.41 -10.83 -1.20
CA ARG A 23 -0.37 -10.12 -2.19
C ARG A 23 -1.04 -8.89 -1.59
N MET A 24 -1.13 -7.84 -2.37
CA MET A 24 -1.86 -6.64 -1.99
C MET A 24 -2.89 -6.31 -3.07
N GLU A 25 -4.07 -5.92 -2.64
CA GLU A 25 -5.11 -5.39 -3.53
C GLU A 25 -5.45 -3.97 -3.09
N ILE A 26 -5.68 -3.10 -4.06
CA ILE A 26 -5.99 -1.70 -3.80
C ILE A 26 -7.35 -1.40 -4.41
N ASN A 27 -8.23 -0.82 -3.59
CA ASN A 27 -9.52 -0.32 -4.06
C ASN A 27 -9.59 1.18 -3.78
N VAL A 28 -9.88 1.96 -4.81
CA VAL A 28 -10.01 3.41 -4.70
C VAL A 28 -11.49 3.76 -4.74
N ARG A 29 -11.93 4.56 -3.78
CA ARG A 29 -13.31 5.03 -3.78
C ARG A 29 -13.47 6.14 -4.81
N GLY A 30 -14.63 6.15 -5.48
CA GLY A 30 -14.90 7.17 -6.47
C GLY A 30 -15.33 8.50 -5.89
N ASP A 31 -15.78 8.52 -4.62
CA ASP A 31 -16.36 9.69 -3.98
C ASP A 31 -15.42 10.38 -2.99
N LEU A 32 -14.35 9.72 -2.58
CA LEU A 32 -13.40 10.27 -1.62
C LEU A 32 -11.98 9.93 -2.06
N PRO A 33 -11.01 10.83 -1.77
CA PRO A 33 -9.60 10.58 -2.12
C PRO A 33 -8.97 9.59 -1.13
N ILE A 34 -9.56 8.42 -1.02
CA ILE A 34 -9.16 7.39 -0.06
C ILE A 34 -8.98 6.07 -0.78
N ALA A 35 -7.93 5.36 -0.44
CA ALA A 35 -7.68 4.00 -0.92
C ALA A 35 -7.77 3.01 0.23
N LEU A 36 -8.35 1.86 -0.05
CA LEU A 36 -8.36 0.71 0.84
C LEU A 36 -7.33 -0.29 0.33
N LEU A 37 -6.40 -0.65 1.19
CA LEU A 37 -5.38 -1.65 0.87
C LEU A 37 -5.68 -2.91 1.66
N ARG A 38 -5.76 -4.03 0.94
CA ARG A 38 -5.97 -5.34 1.54
C ARG A 38 -4.72 -6.18 1.31
N PHE A 39 -4.23 -6.80 2.37
CA PHE A 39 -3.03 -7.62 2.31
C PHE A 39 -3.41 -9.07 2.60
N PHE A 40 -2.90 -9.97 1.77
CA PHE A 40 -3.24 -11.38 1.84
C PHE A 40 -1.99 -12.22 2.03
N SER A 41 -2.16 -13.32 2.74
CA SER A 41 -1.13 -14.34 2.88
C SER A 41 -1.59 -15.64 2.25
N VAL A 42 -0.66 -16.36 1.64
CA VAL A 42 -0.98 -17.68 1.07
C VAL A 42 -1.11 -18.68 2.20
N VAL A 43 -2.24 -19.39 2.23
CA VAL A 43 -2.47 -20.50 3.14
C VAL A 43 -2.50 -21.76 2.30
N PRO A 44 -1.53 -22.66 2.48
CA PRO A 44 -1.51 -23.91 1.71
C PRO A 44 -2.82 -24.69 1.89
N PRO A 45 -3.27 -25.42 0.83
CA PRO A 45 -2.56 -25.61 -0.44
C PRO A 45 -2.76 -24.50 -1.49
N ASP A 46 -3.90 -23.75 -1.45
CA ASP A 46 -4.20 -22.87 -2.56
C ASP A 46 -5.14 -21.71 -2.17
N LYS A 47 -5.09 -21.28 -0.92
CA LYS A 47 -6.01 -20.27 -0.41
C LYS A 47 -5.27 -18.97 -0.09
N LEU A 48 -5.88 -17.83 -0.43
CA LEU A 48 -5.45 -16.52 0.05
C LEU A 48 -6.32 -16.12 1.23
N SER A 49 -5.67 -15.81 2.33
CA SER A 49 -6.36 -15.36 3.54
C SER A 49 -5.99 -13.89 3.80
N GLU A 50 -7.00 -13.08 4.05
CA GLU A 50 -6.76 -11.67 4.34
C GLU A 50 -6.08 -11.52 5.69
N ALA A 51 -4.90 -10.89 5.69
CA ALA A 51 -4.09 -10.72 6.90
C ALA A 51 -4.38 -9.39 7.58
N CYS A 52 -4.55 -8.32 6.81
CA CYS A 52 -4.87 -7.01 7.38
C CYS A 52 -5.43 -6.08 6.31
N ARG A 53 -6.04 -5.00 6.78
CA ARG A 53 -6.57 -3.93 5.94
C ARG A 53 -6.05 -2.60 6.45
N MET A 54 -5.85 -1.67 5.52
CA MET A 54 -5.43 -0.32 5.86
C MET A 54 -6.13 0.65 4.92
N GLN A 55 -6.38 1.85 5.42
CA GLN A 55 -6.89 2.94 4.60
C GLN A 55 -5.91 4.08 4.63
N THR A 56 -5.76 4.76 3.52
CA THR A 56 -4.91 5.94 3.46
C THR A 56 -5.40 6.88 2.36
N SER A 57 -4.93 8.12 2.40
CA SER A 57 -5.26 9.08 1.35
C SER A 57 -4.51 8.76 0.06
N LEU A 58 -5.06 9.20 -1.07
CA LEU A 58 -4.38 9.04 -2.35
C LEU A 58 -3.05 9.79 -2.37
N THR A 59 -3.00 10.95 -1.70
CA THR A 59 -1.75 11.71 -1.59
C THR A 59 -0.67 10.91 -0.87
N HIS A 60 -1.03 10.27 0.23
CA HIS A 60 -0.09 9.44 0.97
C HIS A 60 0.31 8.20 0.15
N LEU A 61 -0.63 7.65 -0.60
CA LEU A 61 -0.32 6.51 -1.46
C LEU A 61 0.73 6.87 -2.51
N GLN A 62 0.64 8.08 -3.09
CA GLN A 62 1.66 8.56 -4.00
C GLN A 62 3.02 8.69 -3.32
N ALA A 63 3.03 9.17 -2.08
CA ALA A 63 4.26 9.26 -1.31
C ALA A 63 4.86 7.88 -1.04
N ILE A 64 4.01 6.88 -0.80
CA ILE A 64 4.47 5.50 -0.64
C ILE A 64 5.12 4.99 -1.92
N VAL A 65 4.50 5.24 -3.07
CA VAL A 65 5.06 4.83 -4.36
C VAL A 65 6.42 5.48 -4.58
N ASP A 66 6.55 6.79 -4.31
CA ASP A 66 7.82 7.48 -4.45
C ASP A 66 8.88 6.88 -3.53
N SER A 67 8.52 6.61 -2.31
CA SER A 67 9.43 6.04 -1.33
C SER A 67 9.91 4.64 -1.74
N LEU A 68 8.97 3.81 -2.21
CA LEU A 68 9.30 2.48 -2.68
C LEU A 68 10.21 2.54 -3.91
N SER A 69 9.90 3.42 -4.85
CA SER A 69 10.71 3.57 -6.06
C SER A 69 12.16 3.92 -5.73
N ARG A 70 12.34 4.87 -4.82
CA ARG A 70 13.68 5.26 -4.40
C ARG A 70 14.40 4.14 -3.65
N THR A 71 13.71 3.47 -2.74
CA THR A 71 14.30 2.41 -1.93
C THR A 71 14.73 1.22 -2.79
N LEU A 72 13.90 0.87 -3.77
CA LEU A 72 14.17 -0.28 -4.64
C LEU A 72 14.99 0.10 -5.86
N ASN A 73 15.22 1.39 -6.09
CA ASN A 73 15.81 1.89 -7.33
C ASN A 73 15.08 1.33 -8.54
N TYR A 74 13.75 1.36 -8.46
CA TYR A 74 12.88 0.79 -9.48
C TYR A 74 11.82 1.82 -9.85
N TYR A 75 11.80 2.19 -11.14
CA TYR A 75 10.90 3.23 -11.64
C TYR A 75 10.12 2.66 -12.82
N PRO A 76 8.98 1.99 -12.54
CA PRO A 76 8.19 1.40 -13.60
C PRO A 76 7.65 2.48 -14.54
N THR A 77 7.67 2.20 -15.82
CA THR A 77 7.12 3.10 -16.83
C THR A 77 5.68 2.71 -17.13
N LYS A 78 4.92 3.71 -17.61
CA LYS A 78 3.58 3.41 -18.09
C LYS A 78 3.66 2.46 -19.29
N PRO A 79 2.70 1.54 -19.42
CA PRO A 79 2.65 0.70 -20.61
C PRO A 79 2.58 1.57 -21.88
N SER A 80 3.37 1.21 -22.88
CA SER A 80 3.37 1.92 -24.15
C SER A 80 2.14 1.58 -25.00
N VAL A 81 1.48 0.48 -24.69
CA VAL A 81 0.28 0.01 -25.38
C VAL A 81 -0.84 -0.03 -24.37
N PRO A 82 -2.04 0.49 -24.69
CA PRO A 82 -3.15 0.41 -23.76
C PRO A 82 -3.42 -1.04 -23.36
N VAL A 83 -3.54 -1.25 -22.06
CA VAL A 83 -3.91 -2.57 -21.56
C VAL A 83 -5.35 -2.83 -21.95
N ALA A 84 -5.60 -3.98 -22.57
CA ALA A 84 -6.95 -4.35 -22.93
C ALA A 84 -7.78 -4.43 -21.64
N GLN A 85 -8.89 -3.70 -21.66
CA GLN A 85 -9.84 -3.75 -20.56
C GLN A 85 -10.63 -5.04 -20.71
N SER A 86 -10.46 -5.91 -19.80
CA SER A 86 -11.20 -7.16 -19.81
C SER A 86 -12.23 -7.17 -18.70
#